data_67a47aa75bd7c53a1a3e89127f6d1b72
#
_entry.id   67a47aa75bd7c53a1a3e89127f6d1b72
#
_cell.length_a   1.000
_cell.length_b   1.000
_cell.length_c   1.000
_cell.angle_alpha   90.00
_cell.angle_beta   90.00
_cell.angle_gamma   90.00
#
_symmetry.space_group_name_H-M   'P 1'
#
loop_
_entity.id
_entity.type
_entity.pdbx_description
1 polymer ?
#
loop_
_entity_poly.entity_id
_entity_poly.type
_entity_poly.pdbx_seq_one_letter_code
_entity_poly.pdbx_strand_id
1 'polypeptide(L)' 'MDDGSQMPLWGLVILIILILLNGILYGFAAAVRDLS' A
#
# COMPACT_ATOMS: atom_id res chain seq x y z
N MET A 1 23.62 4.71 2.30
CA MET A 1 23.48 4.98 2.46
C MET A 1 23.37 5.74 3.00
N ASP A 2 23.25 6.11 3.39
CA ASP A 2 23.21 6.65 3.80
C ASP A 2 22.98 7.15 4.53
N ASP A 3 22.87 7.15 4.98
CA ASP A 3 22.84 7.46 5.77
C ASP A 3 22.20 8.34 6.24
N GLY A 4 22.32 8.66 6.41
CA GLY A 4 21.89 9.56 7.15
C GLY A 4 20.57 9.85 6.97
N SER A 5 20.23 9.58 6.34
CA SER A 5 19.15 9.93 6.05
C SER A 5 18.19 9.60 6.77
N GLN A 6 17.62 9.93 6.87
CA GLN A 6 16.76 9.84 7.60
C GLN A 6 15.65 9.05 7.23
N MET A 7 14.98 9.23 6.32
CA MET A 7 13.92 8.50 5.94
C MET A 7 14.35 7.34 5.30
N PRO A 8 14.25 6.20 5.79
CA PRO A 8 14.65 5.02 5.09
C PRO A 8 13.71 4.84 3.96
N LEU A 9 14.27 4.58 2.82
CA LEU A 9 13.49 4.29 1.64
C LEU A 9 12.62 3.08 1.90
N TRP A 10 13.05 2.17 2.73
CA TRP A 10 12.29 0.99 3.04
C TRP A 10 10.94 1.33 3.65
N GLY A 11 10.92 2.26 4.57
CA GLY A 11 9.67 2.67 5.19
C GLY A 11 8.71 3.22 4.17
N LEU A 12 9.24 3.98 3.24
CA LEU A 12 8.40 4.57 2.22
C LEU A 12 7.83 3.49 1.32
N VAL A 13 8.64 2.53 0.94
CA VAL A 13 8.19 1.45 0.06
C VAL A 13 7.11 0.64 0.75
N ILE A 14 7.32 0.32 2.01
CA ILE A 14 6.35 -0.46 2.76
C ILE A 14 5.03 0.30 2.85
N LEU A 15 5.12 1.58 3.07
CA LEU A 15 3.92 2.38 3.19
C LEU A 15 3.13 2.36 1.89
N ILE A 16 3.80 2.51 0.79
CA ILE A 16 3.15 2.50 -0.51
C ILE A 16 2.50 1.15 -0.76
N ILE A 17 3.19 0.08 -0.44
CA ILE A 17 2.65 -1.25 -0.64
C ILE A 17 1.40 -1.45 0.20
N LEU A 18 1.43 -0.98 1.43
CA LEU A 18 0.27 -1.12 2.30
C LEU A 18 -0.93 -0.37 1.75
N ILE A 19 -0.69 0.82 1.25
CA ILE A 19 -1.77 1.62 0.70
C ILE A 19 -2.34 0.93 -0.52
N LEU A 20 -1.48 0.40 -1.37
CA LEU A 20 -1.94 -0.27 -2.58
C LEU A 20 -2.74 -1.52 -2.23
N LEU A 21 -2.23 -2.31 -1.30
CA LEU A 21 -2.94 -3.51 -0.89
C LEU A 21 -4.31 -3.17 -0.33
N ASN A 22 -4.36 -2.13 0.47
CA ASN A 22 -5.61 -1.73 1.05
C ASN A 22 -6.61 -1.33 -0.02
N GLY A 23 -6.16 -0.56 -1.00
CA GLY A 23 -7.03 -0.13 -2.08
C GLY A 23 -7.50 -1.29 -2.91
N ILE A 24 -6.62 -2.22 -3.20
CA ILE A 24 -6.98 -3.37 -4.00
C ILE A 24 -8.02 -4.23 -3.28
N LEU A 25 -7.82 -4.45 -1.99
CA LEU A 25 -8.74 -5.26 -1.22
C LEU A 25 -10.11 -4.61 -1.16
N TYR A 26 -10.14 -3.33 -0.92
CA TYR A 26 -11.40 -2.62 -0.85
C TYR A 26 -12.08 -2.61 -2.21
N GLY A 27 -11.34 -2.37 -3.26
CA GLY A 27 -11.89 -2.36 -4.59
C GLY A 27 -12.43 -3.71 -5.00
N PHE A 28 -11.70 -4.76 -4.62
CA PHE A 28 -12.13 -6.11 -4.95
C PHE A 28 -13.41 -6.45 -4.20
N ALA A 29 -13.46 -6.12 -2.94
CA ALA A 29 -14.64 -6.39 -2.14
C ALA A 29 -15.85 -5.65 -2.68
N ALA A 30 -15.64 -4.41 -3.10
CA ALA A 30 -16.72 -3.61 -3.63
C ALA A 30 -17.23 -4.20 -4.94
N ALA A 31 -16.31 -4.68 -5.76
CA ALA A 31 -16.70 -5.27 -7.03
C ALA A 31 -17.50 -6.54 -6.83
N VAL A 32 -17.08 -7.35 -5.88
CA VAL A 32 -17.79 -8.60 -5.61
C VAL A 32 -19.18 -8.27 -5.09
N ARG A 33 -19.26 -7.29 -4.23
CA ARG A 33 -20.53 -6.91 -3.67
C ARG A 33 -21.47 -6.38 -4.75
N ASP A 34 -20.92 -5.62 -5.67
CA ASP A 34 -21.72 -5.06 -6.74
C ASP A 34 -22.23 -6.16 -7.65
N LEU A 35 -21.45 -7.19 -7.84
CA LEU A 35 -21.84 -8.29 -8.70
C LEU A 35 -22.92 -9.12 -8.09
N SER A 36 -22.91 -9.26 -6.80
CA SER A 36 -23.92 -10.08 -6.18
C SER A 36 -25.16 -9.27 -5.89
#